data_2549715875d56c7905a8891a24e26d42
#
_entry.id   2549715875d56c7905a8891a24e26d42
#
_cell.length_a   1.000
_cell.length_b   1.000
_cell.length_c   1.000
_cell.angle_alpha   90.00
_cell.angle_beta   90.00
_cell.angle_gamma   90.00
#
_symmetry.space_group_name_H-M   'P 1'
#
loop_
_entity.id
_entity.type
_entity.pdbx_description
1 polymer ?
#
loop_
_entity_poly.entity_id
_entity_poly.type
_entity_poly.pdbx_seq_one_letter_code
_entity_poly.pdbx_strand_id
1 'polypeptide(L)' 'MREIRSVEEMATLAPGTRIVNRFRNYFGEQREAVFRLRIKENGAPYLYGRLGTHHKVKPSDFSEDDRWFIAEGRKK' A
#
# COMPACT_ATOMS: atom_id res chain seq x y z
N MET A 1 9.55 7.42 -6.39
CA MET A 1 8.65 6.29 -6.07
C MET A 1 7.66 6.08 -7.19
N ARG A 2 7.26 4.85 -7.41
CA ARG A 2 6.31 4.56 -8.45
C ARG A 2 4.92 4.39 -7.86
N GLU A 3 3.94 5.01 -8.49
CA GLU A 3 2.58 4.95 -7.97
C GLU A 3 1.88 3.67 -8.42
N ILE A 4 1.12 3.08 -7.48
CA ILE A 4 0.29 1.92 -7.74
C ILE A 4 -1.14 2.42 -7.87
N ARG A 5 -1.82 2.07 -8.95
CA ARG A 5 -3.11 2.67 -9.23
C ARG A 5 -4.29 1.72 -9.14
N SER A 6 -4.05 0.43 -8.90
CA SER A 6 -5.15 -0.52 -8.82
C SER A 6 -4.78 -1.70 -7.96
N VAL A 7 -5.80 -2.44 -7.54
CA VAL A 7 -5.60 -3.66 -6.79
C VAL A 7 -4.84 -4.66 -7.64
N GLU A 8 -5.19 -4.74 -8.92
CA GLU A 8 -4.55 -5.69 -9.82
C GLU A 8 -3.06 -5.39 -9.95
N GLU A 9 -2.73 -4.11 -10.05
CA GLU A 9 -1.33 -3.74 -10.15
C GLU A 9 -0.58 -4.12 -8.89
N MET A 10 -1.19 -3.86 -7.73
CA MET A 10 -0.56 -4.20 -6.46
C MET A 10 -0.35 -5.71 -6.34
N ALA A 11 -1.29 -6.50 -6.86
CA ALA A 11 -1.19 -7.95 -6.77
C ALA A 11 -0.06 -8.53 -7.60
N THR A 12 0.49 -7.76 -8.54
CA THR A 12 1.60 -8.25 -9.38
C THR A 12 2.95 -8.03 -8.74
N LEU A 13 3.00 -7.34 -7.61
CA LEU A 13 4.27 -7.03 -6.97
C LEU A 13 4.72 -8.20 -6.10
N ALA A 14 6.01 -8.27 -5.84
CA ALA A 14 6.57 -9.35 -5.05
C ALA A 14 6.12 -9.20 -3.59
N PRO A 15 5.80 -10.31 -2.92
CA PRO A 15 5.51 -10.24 -1.49
C PRO A 15 6.70 -9.66 -0.73
N GLY A 16 6.40 -8.85 0.27
CA GLY A 16 7.45 -8.18 1.03
C GLY A 16 7.79 -6.79 0.51
N THR A 17 7.21 -6.40 -0.63
CA THR A 17 7.44 -5.06 -1.17
C THR A 17 6.95 -4.03 -0.16
N ARG A 18 7.74 -2.99 0.05
CA ARG A 18 7.38 -1.91 0.96
C ARG A 18 6.45 -0.95 0.23
N ILE A 19 5.29 -0.72 0.79
CA ILE A 19 4.26 0.12 0.20
C ILE A 19 4.06 1.34 1.07
N VAL A 20 4.01 2.51 0.45
CA VAL A 20 3.76 3.76 1.16
C VAL A 20 2.38 4.25 0.75
N ASN A 21 1.56 4.53 1.75
CA ASN A 21 0.25 5.12 1.54
C ASN A 21 0.32 6.59 1.93
N ARG A 22 0.02 7.47 1.00
CA ARG A 22 -0.12 8.89 1.27
C ARG A 22 -1.59 9.22 1.31
N PHE A 23 -2.04 9.76 2.42
CA PHE A 23 -3.45 10.03 2.60
C PHE A 23 -3.64 11.35 3.33
N ARG A 24 -4.86 11.87 3.22
CA ARG A 24 -5.22 13.09 3.92
C ARG A 24 -6.10 12.69 5.10
N ASN A 25 -5.70 13.10 6.29
CA ASN A 25 -6.45 12.71 7.47
C ASN A 25 -7.69 13.60 7.64
N TYR A 26 -8.41 13.35 8.72
CA TYR A 26 -9.64 14.05 9.00
C TYR A 26 -9.45 15.58 9.05
N PHE A 27 -8.27 16.01 9.49
CA PHE A 27 -7.99 17.44 9.62
C PHE A 27 -7.44 18.05 8.35
N GLY A 28 -7.39 17.30 7.27
CA GLY A 28 -6.86 17.78 6.01
C GLY A 28 -5.36 17.77 5.92
N GLU A 29 -4.70 17.18 6.88
CA GLU A 29 -3.24 17.08 6.87
C GLU A 29 -2.79 15.89 6.07
N GLN A 30 -1.72 16.07 5.30
CA GLN A 30 -1.17 14.97 4.54
C GLN A 30 -0.29 14.10 5.42
N ARG A 31 -0.52 12.79 5.37
CA ARG A 31 0.20 11.84 6.20
C ARG A 31 0.67 10.67 5.34
N GLU A 32 1.61 9.92 5.89
CA GLU A 32 2.11 8.71 5.23
C GLU A 32 2.10 7.55 6.20
N ALA A 33 1.81 6.37 5.67
CA ALA A 33 1.92 5.14 6.43
C ALA A 33 2.68 4.13 5.58
N VAL A 34 3.45 3.28 6.22
CA VAL A 34 4.27 2.29 5.52
C VAL A 34 3.76 0.90 5.86
N PHE A 35 3.63 0.08 4.83
CA PHE A 35 3.16 -1.29 4.96
C PHE A 35 4.07 -2.23 4.21
N ARG A 36 3.93 -3.52 4.50
CA ARG A 36 4.55 -4.58 3.72
C ARG A 36 3.48 -5.34 2.97
N LEU A 37 3.75 -5.60 1.72
CA LEU A 37 2.80 -6.32 0.87
C LEU A 37 2.86 -7.80 1.16
N ARG A 38 1.71 -8.45 1.25
CA ARG A 38 1.58 -9.89 1.31
C ARG A 38 0.54 -10.32 0.29
N ILE A 39 0.69 -11.52 -0.21
CA ILE A 39 -0.25 -12.06 -1.18
C ILE A 39 -0.85 -13.32 -0.59
N LYS A 40 -2.17 -13.39 -0.57
CA LYS A 40 -2.86 -14.56 -0.07
C LYS A 40 -2.76 -15.69 -1.08
N GLU A 41 -3.13 -16.89 -0.64
CA GLU A 41 -3.08 -18.05 -1.52
C GLU A 41 -3.93 -17.87 -2.77
N ASN A 42 -5.03 -17.13 -2.65
CA ASN A 42 -5.89 -16.88 -3.79
C ASN A 42 -5.41 -15.73 -4.67
N GLY A 43 -4.23 -15.19 -4.37
CA GLY A 43 -3.67 -14.12 -5.17
C GLY A 43 -4.08 -12.74 -4.76
N ALA A 44 -4.90 -12.59 -3.72
CA ALA A 44 -5.37 -11.28 -3.30
C ALA A 44 -4.31 -10.59 -2.46
N PRO A 45 -4.05 -9.31 -2.73
CA PRO A 45 -3.05 -8.58 -1.94
C PRO A 45 -3.63 -8.09 -0.63
N TYR A 46 -2.79 -8.05 0.39
CA TYR A 46 -3.16 -7.37 1.62
C TYR A 46 -1.89 -6.74 2.19
N LEU A 47 -2.09 -5.77 3.06
CA LEU A 47 -0.99 -4.99 3.60
C LEU A 47 -0.85 -5.25 5.08
N TYR A 48 0.40 -5.34 5.51
CA TYR A 48 0.72 -5.67 6.88
C TYR A 48 1.40 -4.46 7.49
N GLY A 49 0.77 -3.89 8.51
CA GLY A 49 1.28 -2.68 9.13
C GLY A 49 2.25 -2.99 10.24
N ARG A 50 2.90 -1.93 10.68
CA ARG A 50 3.93 -2.00 11.68
C ARG A 50 3.48 -2.56 13.00
N LEU A 51 2.25 -2.29 13.37
CA LEU A 51 1.72 -2.75 14.66
C LEU A 51 0.94 -4.05 14.55
N GLY A 52 1.19 -4.81 13.51
CA GLY A 52 0.51 -6.07 13.31
C GLY A 52 -0.86 -5.95 12.72
N THR A 53 -1.21 -4.77 12.25
CA THR A 53 -2.51 -4.58 11.61
C THR A 53 -2.46 -5.14 10.20
N HIS A 54 -3.60 -5.66 9.76
CA HIS A 54 -3.75 -6.17 8.40
C HIS A 54 -4.78 -5.34 7.69
N HIS A 55 -4.52 -5.01 6.44
CA HIS A 55 -5.46 -4.23 5.65
C HIS A 55 -5.70 -4.95 4.33
N LYS A 56 -6.94 -5.35 4.10
CA LYS A 56 -7.33 -5.99 2.86
C LYS A 56 -7.53 -4.89 1.82
N VAL A 57 -6.80 -4.98 0.71
CA VAL A 57 -6.82 -3.95 -0.31
C VAL A 57 -8.08 -4.09 -1.16
N LYS A 58 -8.79 -2.99 -1.35
CA LYS A 58 -10.02 -2.94 -2.13
C LYS A 58 -9.92 -1.84 -3.16
N PRO A 59 -10.70 -1.93 -4.26
CA PRO A 59 -10.67 -0.85 -5.25
C PRO A 59 -11.00 0.52 -4.67
N SER A 60 -11.85 0.57 -3.65
CA SER A 60 -12.21 1.85 -3.03
C SER A 60 -11.06 2.47 -2.25
N ASP A 61 -9.97 1.73 -2.04
CA ASP A 61 -8.81 2.29 -1.35
C ASP A 61 -8.00 3.21 -2.26
N PHE A 62 -8.30 3.25 -3.55
CA PHE A 62 -7.55 4.08 -4.50
C PHE A 62 -8.38 5.30 -4.88
N SER A 63 -7.93 6.47 -4.43
CA SER A 63 -8.64 7.72 -4.71
C SER A 63 -7.62 8.84 -4.72
N GLU A 64 -8.11 10.05 -5.01
CA GLU A 64 -7.24 11.21 -5.03
C GLU A 64 -6.62 11.48 -3.67
N ASP A 65 -7.36 11.19 -2.61
CA ASP A 65 -6.88 11.47 -1.27
C ASP A 65 -6.15 10.30 -0.64
N ASP A 66 -6.06 9.18 -1.35
CA ASP A 66 -5.52 7.96 -0.78
C ASP A 66 -4.65 7.29 -1.84
N ARG A 67 -3.39 7.64 -1.86
CA ARG A 67 -2.50 7.22 -2.92
C ARG A 67 -1.46 6.24 -2.40
N TRP A 68 -1.06 5.33 -3.27
CA TRP A 68 -0.20 4.23 -2.90
C TRP A 68 1.03 4.20 -3.79
N PHE A 69 2.19 3.98 -3.19
CA PHE A 69 3.45 4.00 -3.92
C PHE A 69 4.33 2.84 -3.50
N ILE A 70 5.17 2.39 -4.42
CA ILE A 70 6.23 1.45 -4.08
C ILE A 70 7.37 2.26 -3.50
N ALA A 71 7.74 1.97 -2.26
CA ALA A 71 8.89 2.63 -1.66
C ALA A 71 10.13 1.96 -2.23
N GLU A 72 10.88 2.69 -3.03
CA GLU A 72 12.05 2.14 -3.59
C GLU A 72 13.09 2.02 -2.55
N GLY A 73 13.58 0.90 -2.39
CA GLY A 73 14.56 0.63 -1.37
C GLY A 73 15.85 1.31 -1.74
N ARG A 74 16.60 1.61 -0.83
CA ARG A 74 17.80 2.04 -1.03
C ARG A 74 18.63 1.01 -0.90
N LYS A 75 19.32 0.71 -1.40
CA LYS A 75 19.91 -0.36 -1.26
C LYS A 75 20.97 -0.18 -0.56
N LYS A 76 21.34 -0.46 -0.06
CA LYS A 76 22.11 -0.30 0.58
C LYS A 76 22.73 -0.70 0.68
#